data_9358462af9bff467e952de020df74e2b
#
_entry.id   9358462af9bff467e952de020df74e2b
#
_cell.length_a   1.000
_cell.length_b   1.000
_cell.length_c   1.000
_cell.angle_alpha   90.00
_cell.angle_beta   90.00
_cell.angle_gamma   90.00
#
_symmetry.space_group_name_H-M   'P 1'
#
loop_
_entity.id
_entity.type
_entity.pdbx_description
1 polymer ?
#
loop_
_entity_poly.entity_id
_entity_poly.type
_entity_poly.pdbx_seq_one_letter_code
_entity_poly.pdbx_strand_id
1 'polypeptide(L)'
;MSKARERQKARRMLVQALYSWEMSGTDLETIEAEFHSNNNMTKVDGKLFHKILVGVPKNLTEIDDTFGPHLDRENQQLDPVSRAILRVSTYELIFSIEVPYKVVINEGVNLAKTYGPTDAFKFINGVLDKIAAEKRAIEVGSNQLKSQG
;
A
#
# COMPACT_ATOMS: atom_id res chain seq x y z
N MET A 1 -3.91 -14.43 17.51
CA MET A 1 -3.04 -13.61 16.65
C MET A 1 -3.47 -12.16 16.76
N SER A 2 -2.52 -11.22 16.75
CA SER A 2 -2.84 -9.82 16.89
C SER A 2 -3.45 -9.24 15.60
N LYS A 3 -4.24 -8.18 15.76
CA LYS A 3 -4.79 -7.43 14.61
C LYS A 3 -3.70 -6.89 13.69
N ALA A 4 -2.56 -6.46 14.26
CA ALA A 4 -1.44 -5.97 13.48
C ALA A 4 -0.91 -7.05 12.52
N ARG A 5 -0.75 -8.28 12.99
CA ARG A 5 -0.30 -9.39 12.16
C ARG A 5 -1.32 -9.77 11.09
N GLU A 6 -2.60 -9.75 11.43
CA GLU A 6 -3.68 -10.03 10.47
C GLU A 6 -3.69 -8.98 9.36
N ARG A 7 -3.47 -7.72 9.69
CA ARG A 7 -3.36 -6.64 8.70
C ARG A 7 -2.12 -6.76 7.85
N GLN A 8 -0.98 -7.13 8.44
CA GLN A 8 0.25 -7.35 7.69
C GLN A 8 0.09 -8.47 6.65
N LYS A 9 -0.60 -9.55 7.03
CA LYS A 9 -0.89 -10.63 6.09
C LYS A 9 -1.82 -10.17 4.97
N ALA A 10 -2.85 -9.38 5.31
CA ALA A 10 -3.75 -8.83 4.30
C ALA A 10 -2.98 -7.96 3.30
N ARG A 11 -2.06 -7.11 3.77
CA ARG A 11 -1.26 -6.26 2.90
C ARG A 11 -0.35 -7.05 1.98
N ARG A 12 0.28 -8.13 2.48
CA ARG A 12 1.09 -9.01 1.64
C ARG A 12 0.26 -9.66 0.53
N MET A 13 -0.95 -10.11 0.88
CA MET A 13 -1.88 -10.68 -0.10
C MET A 13 -2.31 -9.63 -1.13
N LEU A 14 -2.55 -8.40 -0.68
CA LEU A 14 -2.95 -7.30 -1.56
C LEU A 14 -1.90 -6.99 -2.61
N VAL A 15 -0.63 -6.98 -2.25
CA VAL A 15 0.46 -6.75 -3.22
C VAL A 15 0.40 -7.82 -4.31
N GLN A 16 0.26 -9.08 -3.92
CA GLN A 16 0.18 -10.21 -4.86
C GLN A 16 -1.08 -10.11 -5.73
N ALA A 17 -2.22 -9.81 -5.12
CA ALA A 17 -3.49 -9.73 -5.81
C ALA A 17 -3.52 -8.59 -6.83
N LEU A 18 -3.05 -7.41 -6.44
CA LEU A 18 -3.01 -6.25 -7.34
C LEU A 18 -1.96 -6.41 -8.44
N TYR A 19 -0.84 -7.08 -8.15
CA TYR A 19 0.11 -7.47 -9.17
C TYR A 19 -0.56 -8.36 -10.22
N SER A 20 -1.28 -9.41 -9.77
CA SER A 20 -2.00 -10.30 -10.68
C SER A 20 -3.05 -9.57 -11.50
N TRP A 21 -3.80 -8.69 -10.87
CA TRP A 21 -4.81 -7.89 -11.55
C TRP A 21 -4.21 -7.05 -12.68
N GLU A 22 -3.10 -6.37 -12.40
CA GLU A 22 -2.44 -5.54 -13.42
C GLU A 22 -1.84 -6.37 -14.55
N MET A 23 -1.17 -7.45 -14.21
CA MET A 23 -0.40 -8.24 -15.19
C MET A 23 -1.25 -9.19 -16.01
N SER A 24 -2.26 -9.81 -15.42
CA SER A 24 -3.08 -10.82 -16.10
C SER A 24 -4.39 -10.28 -16.67
N GLY A 25 -4.84 -9.12 -16.19
CA GLY A 25 -6.15 -8.60 -16.56
C GLY A 25 -7.32 -9.39 -15.99
N THR A 26 -7.07 -10.32 -15.07
CA THR A 26 -8.12 -11.10 -14.41
C THR A 26 -9.00 -10.19 -13.58
N ASP A 27 -10.32 -10.41 -13.60
CA ASP A 27 -11.24 -9.56 -12.85
C ASP A 27 -11.08 -9.76 -11.33
N LEU A 28 -11.49 -8.73 -10.58
CA LEU A 28 -11.29 -8.69 -9.13
C LEU A 28 -12.04 -9.79 -8.39
N GLU A 29 -13.25 -10.13 -8.84
CA GLU A 29 -14.03 -11.18 -8.19
C GLU A 29 -13.34 -12.52 -8.27
N THR A 30 -12.77 -12.83 -9.44
CA THR A 30 -12.00 -14.07 -9.66
C THR A 30 -10.75 -14.09 -8.79
N ILE A 31 -10.01 -12.99 -8.76
CA ILE A 31 -8.79 -12.87 -7.93
C ILE A 31 -9.13 -13.06 -6.46
N GLU A 32 -10.18 -12.37 -5.98
CA GLU A 32 -10.58 -12.48 -4.57
C GLU A 32 -10.98 -13.92 -4.22
N ALA A 33 -11.75 -14.57 -5.09
CA ALA A 33 -12.17 -15.96 -4.87
C ALA A 33 -10.96 -16.91 -4.82
N GLU A 34 -9.98 -16.72 -5.71
CA GLU A 34 -8.75 -17.52 -5.73
C GLU A 34 -7.95 -17.36 -4.45
N PHE A 35 -7.81 -16.13 -3.95
CA PHE A 35 -7.10 -15.88 -2.70
C PHE A 35 -7.80 -16.50 -1.50
N HIS A 36 -9.14 -16.44 -1.46
CA HIS A 36 -9.90 -17.12 -0.40
C HIS A 36 -9.75 -18.63 -0.46
N SER A 37 -9.69 -19.21 -1.66
CA SER A 37 -9.53 -20.65 -1.83
C SER A 37 -8.12 -21.13 -1.46
N ASN A 38 -7.10 -20.34 -1.75
CA ASN A 38 -5.71 -20.73 -1.65
C ASN A 38 -5.06 -20.33 -0.32
N ASN A 39 -5.75 -19.59 0.54
CA ASN A 39 -5.19 -19.07 1.78
C ASN A 39 -6.13 -19.34 2.95
N ASN A 40 -5.53 -19.52 4.14
CA ASN A 40 -6.30 -19.61 5.36
C ASN A 40 -6.67 -18.20 5.83
N MET A 41 -7.90 -17.78 5.54
CA MET A 41 -8.37 -16.43 5.84
C MET A 41 -8.65 -16.18 7.32
N THR A 42 -8.63 -17.23 8.17
CA THR A 42 -8.91 -17.06 9.61
C THR A 42 -7.86 -16.20 10.31
N LYS A 43 -6.66 -16.12 9.75
CA LYS A 43 -5.54 -15.34 10.31
C LYS A 43 -5.21 -14.09 9.49
N VAL A 44 -6.15 -13.66 8.66
CA VAL A 44 -6.01 -12.52 7.78
C VAL A 44 -7.14 -11.54 8.07
N ASP A 45 -6.82 -10.23 8.05
CA ASP A 45 -7.87 -9.22 8.09
C ASP A 45 -8.58 -9.17 6.73
N GLY A 46 -9.61 -10.00 6.58
CA GLY A 46 -10.35 -10.14 5.34
C GLY A 46 -11.10 -8.88 4.94
N LYS A 47 -11.55 -8.08 5.91
CA LYS A 47 -12.22 -6.82 5.64
C LYS A 47 -11.25 -5.82 5.01
N LEU A 48 -10.05 -5.72 5.54
CA LEU A 48 -9.01 -4.86 4.98
C LEU A 48 -8.62 -5.31 3.58
N PHE A 49 -8.43 -6.62 3.39
CA PHE A 49 -8.11 -7.19 2.09
C PHE A 49 -9.16 -6.80 1.04
N HIS A 50 -10.44 -7.05 1.34
CA HIS A 50 -11.55 -6.73 0.44
C HIS A 50 -11.62 -5.22 0.15
N LYS A 51 -11.55 -4.41 1.19
CA LYS A 51 -11.67 -2.95 1.09
C LYS A 51 -10.65 -2.36 0.13
N ILE A 52 -9.39 -2.75 0.28
CA ILE A 52 -8.30 -2.19 -0.54
C ILE A 52 -8.28 -2.82 -1.92
N LEU A 53 -8.56 -4.12 -2.03
CA LEU A 53 -8.62 -4.79 -3.33
C LEU A 53 -9.66 -4.15 -4.25
N VAL A 54 -10.82 -3.79 -3.71
CA VAL A 54 -11.88 -3.09 -4.46
C VAL A 54 -11.54 -1.60 -4.59
N GLY A 55 -11.03 -1.00 -3.51
CA GLY A 55 -10.81 0.44 -3.44
C GLY A 55 -9.72 0.96 -4.36
N VAL A 56 -8.63 0.20 -4.56
CA VAL A 56 -7.54 0.64 -5.41
C VAL A 56 -7.99 0.78 -6.88
N PRO A 57 -8.59 -0.23 -7.51
CA PRO A 57 -9.08 -0.05 -8.89
C PRO A 57 -10.15 1.02 -9.02
N LYS A 58 -11.04 1.11 -8.03
CA LYS A 58 -12.12 2.11 -8.03
C LYS A 58 -11.58 3.55 -7.99
N ASN A 59 -10.46 3.76 -7.32
CA ASN A 59 -9.86 5.09 -7.15
C ASN A 59 -8.49 5.18 -7.83
N LEU A 60 -8.28 4.40 -8.88
CA LEU A 60 -6.97 4.21 -9.51
C LEU A 60 -6.36 5.52 -10.00
N THR A 61 -7.15 6.36 -10.67
CA THR A 61 -6.67 7.64 -11.20
C THR A 61 -6.19 8.55 -10.07
N GLU A 62 -6.99 8.70 -9.02
CA GLU A 62 -6.61 9.52 -7.87
C GLU A 62 -5.35 9.00 -7.18
N ILE A 63 -5.26 7.68 -7.01
CA ILE A 63 -4.12 7.04 -6.36
C ILE A 63 -2.85 7.25 -7.20
N ASP A 64 -2.91 6.93 -8.48
CA ASP A 64 -1.75 7.04 -9.38
C ASP A 64 -1.34 8.51 -9.57
N ASP A 65 -2.28 9.44 -9.62
CA ASP A 65 -2.00 10.87 -9.69
C ASP A 65 -1.40 11.41 -8.41
N THR A 66 -1.64 10.76 -7.28
CA THR A 66 -1.07 11.16 -5.99
C THR A 66 0.41 10.79 -5.88
N PHE A 67 0.78 9.57 -6.24
CA PHE A 67 2.19 9.18 -6.12
C PHE A 67 3.02 9.52 -7.37
N GLY A 68 2.38 9.58 -8.53
CA GLY A 68 3.08 9.81 -9.80
C GLY A 68 4.01 11.02 -9.82
N PRO A 69 3.58 12.20 -9.33
CA PRO A 69 4.45 13.39 -9.32
C PRO A 69 5.70 13.25 -8.45
N HIS A 70 5.73 12.30 -7.53
CA HIS A 70 6.87 12.08 -6.64
C HIS A 70 7.85 11.05 -7.18
N LEU A 71 7.59 10.50 -8.36
CA LEU A 71 8.50 9.57 -9.01
C LEU A 71 9.58 10.36 -9.78
N ASP A 72 10.83 9.91 -9.68
CA ASP A 72 11.90 10.44 -10.49
C ASP A 72 11.69 10.10 -11.96
N ARG A 73 12.24 10.93 -12.87
CA ARG A 73 12.20 10.63 -14.30
C ARG A 73 12.82 9.26 -14.62
N GLU A 74 13.89 8.90 -13.90
CA GLU A 74 14.57 7.62 -14.06
C GLU A 74 13.71 6.45 -13.59
N ASN A 75 12.73 6.72 -12.71
CA ASN A 75 11.83 5.74 -12.14
C ASN A 75 10.43 5.77 -12.75
N GLN A 76 10.25 6.46 -13.88
CA GLN A 76 8.96 6.44 -14.58
C GLN A 76 8.57 5.04 -15.05
N GLN A 77 9.57 4.16 -15.22
CA GLN A 77 9.33 2.74 -15.48
C GLN A 77 9.31 1.98 -14.16
N LEU A 78 8.32 2.29 -13.35
CA LEU A 78 8.14 1.63 -12.06
C LEU A 78 7.82 0.16 -12.27
N ASP A 79 8.56 -0.73 -11.59
CA ASP A 79 8.27 -2.16 -11.69
C ASP A 79 6.89 -2.48 -11.11
N PRO A 80 6.22 -3.52 -11.60
CA PRO A 80 4.85 -3.81 -11.18
C PRO A 80 4.68 -4.12 -9.70
N VAL A 81 5.68 -4.69 -9.05
CA VAL A 81 5.63 -4.97 -7.60
C VAL A 81 5.66 -3.68 -6.81
N SER A 82 6.60 -2.79 -7.11
CA SER A 82 6.67 -1.47 -6.45
C SER A 82 5.41 -0.65 -6.71
N ARG A 83 4.84 -0.75 -7.90
CA ARG A 83 3.58 -0.08 -8.22
C ARG A 83 2.44 -0.60 -7.35
N ALA A 84 2.33 -1.92 -7.18
CA ALA A 84 1.32 -2.51 -6.31
C ALA A 84 1.49 -2.04 -4.87
N ILE A 85 2.72 -1.99 -4.38
CA ILE A 85 3.01 -1.51 -3.01
C ILE A 85 2.60 -0.05 -2.86
N LEU A 86 2.98 0.81 -3.80
CA LEU A 86 2.62 2.23 -3.77
C LEU A 86 1.11 2.43 -3.84
N ARG A 87 0.41 1.63 -4.63
CA ARG A 87 -1.05 1.71 -4.73
C ARG A 87 -1.73 1.35 -3.41
N VAL A 88 -1.30 0.28 -2.75
CA VAL A 88 -1.84 -0.11 -1.43
C VAL A 88 -1.57 0.98 -0.39
N SER A 89 -0.31 1.42 -0.29
CA SER A 89 0.09 2.39 0.73
C SER A 89 -0.54 3.76 0.49
N THR A 90 -0.59 4.22 -0.76
CA THR A 90 -1.22 5.49 -1.11
C THR A 90 -2.71 5.46 -0.82
N TYR A 91 -3.38 4.34 -1.13
CA TYR A 91 -4.77 4.16 -0.75
C TYR A 91 -4.97 4.35 0.75
N GLU A 92 -4.13 3.71 1.56
CA GLU A 92 -4.27 3.84 3.02
C GLU A 92 -4.00 5.27 3.51
N LEU A 93 -3.03 5.96 2.92
CA LEU A 93 -2.75 7.35 3.29
C LEU A 93 -3.93 8.28 2.98
N ILE A 94 -4.62 8.04 1.87
CA ILE A 94 -5.75 8.88 1.45
C ILE A 94 -7.05 8.49 2.18
N PHE A 95 -7.35 7.19 2.24
CA PHE A 95 -8.68 6.70 2.61
C PHE A 95 -8.78 6.01 3.97
N SER A 96 -7.65 5.64 4.58
CA SER A 96 -7.63 4.92 5.87
C SER A 96 -7.03 5.79 6.96
N ILE A 97 -7.68 6.90 7.24
CA ILE A 97 -7.23 7.92 8.22
C ILE A 97 -6.98 7.32 9.60
N GLU A 98 -7.72 6.28 9.98
CA GLU A 98 -7.60 5.59 11.26
C GLU A 98 -6.28 4.85 11.43
N VAL A 99 -5.58 4.56 10.32
CA VAL A 99 -4.26 3.95 10.38
C VAL A 99 -3.21 5.07 10.44
N PRO A 100 -2.36 5.12 11.48
CA PRO A 100 -1.34 6.16 11.57
C PRO A 100 -0.42 6.16 10.34
N TYR A 101 -0.06 7.35 9.86
CA TYR A 101 0.74 7.46 8.65
C TYR A 101 2.09 6.74 8.77
N LYS A 102 2.70 6.76 9.96
CA LYS A 102 3.97 6.06 10.19
C LYS A 102 3.84 4.55 10.03
N VAL A 103 2.70 4.00 10.43
CA VAL A 103 2.40 2.57 10.25
C VAL A 103 2.28 2.26 8.77
N VAL A 104 1.56 3.10 8.01
CA VAL A 104 1.41 2.91 6.56
C VAL A 104 2.77 2.91 5.88
N ILE A 105 3.63 3.88 6.19
CA ILE A 105 4.96 3.98 5.59
C ILE A 105 5.81 2.77 5.96
N ASN A 106 5.86 2.41 7.24
CA ASN A 106 6.67 1.27 7.69
C ASN A 106 6.23 -0.03 7.05
N GLU A 107 4.92 -0.26 6.91
CA GLU A 107 4.41 -1.45 6.25
C GLU A 107 4.74 -1.47 4.77
N GLY A 108 4.64 -0.33 4.08
CA GLY A 108 5.05 -0.21 2.68
C GLY A 108 6.52 -0.49 2.48
N VAL A 109 7.38 0.03 3.35
CA VAL A 109 8.82 -0.22 3.32
C VAL A 109 9.12 -1.70 3.54
N ASN A 110 8.44 -2.34 4.49
CA ASN A 110 8.62 -3.77 4.77
C ASN A 110 8.18 -4.64 3.59
N LEU A 111 7.09 -4.27 2.93
CA LEU A 111 6.64 -4.96 1.72
C LEU A 111 7.69 -4.85 0.60
N ALA A 112 8.30 -3.67 0.45
CA ALA A 112 9.35 -3.46 -0.54
C ALA A 112 10.59 -4.28 -0.25
N LYS A 113 10.98 -4.41 1.02
CA LYS A 113 12.10 -5.26 1.42
C LYS A 113 11.83 -6.74 1.15
N THR A 114 10.57 -7.16 1.28
CA THR A 114 10.18 -8.56 1.09
C THR A 114 10.01 -8.92 -0.38
N TYR A 115 9.36 -8.07 -1.16
CA TYR A 115 8.94 -8.39 -2.53
C TYR A 115 9.58 -7.55 -3.62
N GLY A 116 10.06 -6.36 -3.27
CA GLY A 116 10.57 -5.42 -4.26
C GLY A 116 12.00 -5.71 -4.71
N PRO A 117 12.44 -5.05 -5.78
CA PRO A 117 13.84 -5.09 -6.19
C PRO A 117 14.77 -4.53 -5.11
N THR A 118 16.08 -4.82 -5.23
CA THR A 118 17.10 -4.33 -4.32
C THR A 118 17.01 -2.80 -4.21
N ASP A 119 17.01 -2.31 -2.98
CA ASP A 119 16.96 -0.89 -2.64
C ASP A 119 15.65 -0.15 -3.01
N ALA A 120 14.64 -0.84 -3.56
CA ALA A 120 13.33 -0.22 -3.82
C ALA A 120 12.72 0.37 -2.55
N PHE A 121 12.99 -0.21 -1.39
CA PHE A 121 12.44 0.27 -0.12
C PHE A 121 12.84 1.71 0.20
N LYS A 122 14.05 2.14 -0.19
CA LYS A 122 14.52 3.51 0.03
C LYS A 122 13.72 4.51 -0.78
N PHE A 123 13.49 4.17 -2.04
CA PHE A 123 12.71 4.96 -2.95
C PHE A 123 11.24 5.05 -2.50
N ILE A 124 10.65 3.92 -2.14
CA ILE A 124 9.26 3.85 -1.66
C ILE A 124 9.11 4.67 -0.38
N ASN A 125 10.04 4.57 0.56
CA ASN A 125 10.01 5.37 1.77
C ASN A 125 9.96 6.87 1.44
N GLY A 126 10.82 7.33 0.54
CA GLY A 126 10.86 8.73 0.14
C GLY A 126 9.56 9.21 -0.51
N VAL A 127 8.98 8.40 -1.39
CA VAL A 127 7.71 8.73 -2.05
C VAL A 127 6.58 8.80 -1.00
N LEU A 128 6.50 7.81 -0.12
CA LEU A 128 5.44 7.77 0.89
C LEU A 128 5.55 8.90 1.90
N ASP A 129 6.77 9.32 2.27
CA ASP A 129 6.97 10.49 3.13
C ASP A 129 6.37 11.75 2.50
N LYS A 130 6.59 11.95 1.21
CA LYS A 130 6.06 13.11 0.49
C LYS A 130 4.54 13.06 0.40
N ILE A 131 3.97 11.89 0.15
CA ILE A 131 2.51 11.73 0.10
C ILE A 131 1.90 12.02 1.49
N ALA A 132 2.54 11.50 2.56
CA ALA A 132 2.07 11.74 3.92
C ALA A 132 2.07 13.23 4.26
N ALA A 133 3.11 13.96 3.84
CA ALA A 133 3.19 15.41 4.06
C ALA A 133 2.02 16.15 3.39
N GLU A 134 1.53 15.66 2.26
CA GLU A 134 0.38 16.25 1.56
C GLU A 134 -0.95 15.79 2.15
N LYS A 135 -1.14 14.49 2.31
CA LYS A 135 -2.45 13.90 2.65
C LYS A 135 -2.69 13.76 4.16
N ARG A 136 -1.65 13.82 4.94
CA ARG A 136 -1.69 13.71 6.39
C ARG A 136 -0.97 14.87 7.06
N ALA A 137 -1.05 16.06 6.46
CA ALA A 137 -0.31 17.25 6.89
C ALA A 137 -0.49 17.57 8.37
N ILE A 138 -1.71 17.49 8.88
CA ILE A 138 -2.03 17.79 10.28
C ILE A 138 -1.36 16.76 11.21
N GLU A 139 -1.48 15.49 10.87
CA GLU A 139 -0.89 14.38 11.64
C GLU A 139 0.64 14.46 11.65
N VAL A 140 1.25 14.70 10.49
CA VAL A 140 2.71 14.84 10.36
C VAL A 140 3.21 16.03 11.18
N GLY A 141 2.55 17.18 11.08
CA GLY A 141 2.89 18.38 11.85
C GLY A 141 2.78 18.15 13.36
N SER A 142 1.73 17.47 13.82
CA SER A 142 1.53 17.13 15.22
C SER A 142 2.65 16.25 15.77
N ASN A 143 3.07 15.24 15.00
CA ASN A 143 4.17 14.36 15.40
C ASN A 143 5.50 15.08 15.45
N GLN A 144 5.77 16.01 14.53
CA GLN A 144 6.98 16.83 14.55
C GLN A 144 7.03 17.71 15.80
N LEU A 145 5.90 18.32 16.17
CA LEU A 145 5.82 19.13 17.39
C LEU A 145 6.09 18.30 18.64
N LYS A 146 5.54 17.09 18.73
CA LYS A 146 5.80 16.18 19.85
C LYS A 146 7.27 15.78 19.93
N SER A 147 7.93 15.60 18.78
CA SER A 147 9.36 15.24 18.72
C SER A 147 10.26 16.39 19.17
N GLN A 148 9.82 17.64 19.01
CA GLN A 148 10.55 18.84 19.40
C GLN A 148 10.29 19.24 20.84
N GLY A 149 9.22 18.76 21.42
CA GLY A 149 8.85 19.01 22.81
C GLY A 149 9.40 17.97 23.72
#